data_8c5192329ccbbb119494200d09dbce83
#
_entry.id   8c5192329ccbbb119494200d09dbce83
#
_cell.length_a   1.000
_cell.length_b   1.000
_cell.length_c   1.000
_cell.angle_alpha   90.00
_cell.angle_beta   90.00
_cell.angle_gamma   90.00
#
_symmetry.space_group_name_H-M   'P 1'
#
loop_
_entity.id
_entity.type
_entity.pdbx_description
1 polymer ?
#
loop_
_entity_poly.entity_id
_entity_poly.type
_entity_poly.pdbx_seq_one_letter_code
_entity_poly.pdbx_strand_id
1 'polypeptide(L)'
;EYRKLKKGQQDGIKDVGGFVGGHLREGHRKNGMVLCRSLLTLDMDYGTPDIWDEITLFHDFKCCVYSTHKHTPEHPRLRLLIPLKREISEEEYPAVARMVAKEIGIDLFDDTTYEASRLMYWPSTSANGEFFYKVQDGAELDPDEYLSHYDDWHDASTWPVSSRQSEVVQHSIAQQADPLTKPGVVGAFCRAYTVEEAIDAFLSEVYAPSAMNGRYDYIPADSS
;
A
#
# COMPACT_ATOMS: atom_id res chain seq x y z
N GLU A 1 8.46 -30.47 0.21
CA GLU A 1 7.31 -30.72 1.10
C GLU A 1 6.57 -29.44 1.48
N TYR A 2 7.26 -28.34 1.84
CA TYR A 2 6.64 -27.03 2.18
C TYR A 2 5.61 -26.55 1.14
N ARG A 3 5.94 -26.63 -0.15
CA ARG A 3 5.04 -26.20 -1.25
C ARG A 3 3.75 -27.03 -1.36
N LYS A 4 3.69 -28.21 -0.74
CA LYS A 4 2.50 -29.09 -0.71
C LYS A 4 1.56 -28.78 0.47
N LEU A 5 2.00 -27.97 1.42
CA LEU A 5 1.22 -27.59 2.59
C LEU A 5 0.11 -26.60 2.21
N LYS A 6 -0.98 -26.60 2.96
CA LYS A 6 -2.03 -25.58 2.84
C LYS A 6 -1.46 -24.22 3.27
N LYS A 7 -2.00 -23.12 2.70
CA LYS A 7 -1.51 -21.75 2.94
C LYS A 7 -1.32 -21.44 4.43
N GLY A 8 -2.29 -21.74 5.29
CA GLY A 8 -2.17 -21.48 6.73
C GLY A 8 -1.04 -22.25 7.42
N GLN A 9 -0.70 -23.46 6.95
CA GLN A 9 0.44 -24.23 7.45
C GLN A 9 1.77 -23.64 6.95
N GLN A 10 1.80 -23.18 5.69
CA GLN A 10 2.95 -22.45 5.15
C GLN A 10 3.20 -21.17 5.93
N ASP A 11 2.14 -20.41 6.23
CA ASP A 11 2.22 -19.15 6.97
C ASP A 11 2.74 -19.40 8.39
N GLY A 12 2.26 -20.44 9.09
CA GLY A 12 2.77 -20.80 10.42
C GLY A 12 4.26 -21.18 10.47
N ILE A 13 4.84 -21.60 9.34
CA ILE A 13 6.27 -21.94 9.26
C ILE A 13 7.11 -20.70 8.94
N LYS A 14 6.68 -19.84 8.02
CA LYS A 14 7.46 -18.72 7.51
C LYS A 14 7.24 -17.41 8.28
N ASP A 15 6.06 -17.23 8.89
CA ASP A 15 5.65 -15.96 9.50
C ASP A 15 6.00 -15.97 11.01
N VAL A 16 7.28 -16.16 11.31
CA VAL A 16 7.81 -16.32 12.69
C VAL A 16 8.31 -15.02 13.32
N GLY A 17 7.64 -13.92 13.05
CA GLY A 17 7.98 -12.60 13.55
C GLY A 17 8.44 -11.67 12.44
N GLY A 18 8.53 -10.39 12.76
CA GLY A 18 8.85 -9.35 11.79
C GLY A 18 9.07 -8.01 12.47
N PHE A 19 9.21 -6.97 11.65
CA PHE A 19 9.45 -5.62 12.09
C PHE A 19 8.69 -4.61 11.24
N VAL A 20 8.49 -3.43 11.78
CA VAL A 20 8.12 -2.22 11.06
C VAL A 20 9.32 -1.28 11.15
N GLY A 21 9.74 -0.70 10.04
CA GLY A 21 10.93 0.15 9.97
C GLY A 21 10.72 1.54 10.57
N GLY A 22 10.29 1.62 11.83
CA GLY A 22 10.00 2.87 12.53
C GLY A 22 9.41 2.64 13.91
N HIS A 23 8.77 3.66 14.47
CA HIS A 23 8.20 3.65 15.81
C HIS A 23 6.67 3.54 15.78
N LEU A 24 6.12 2.67 16.60
CA LEU A 24 4.69 2.46 16.77
C LEU A 24 4.22 2.99 18.13
N ARG A 25 3.10 3.70 18.16
CA ARG A 25 2.45 4.13 19.40
C ARG A 25 2.05 2.90 20.21
N GLU A 26 2.55 2.81 21.45
CA GLU A 26 2.29 1.70 22.37
C GLU A 26 2.59 0.31 21.81
N GLY A 27 3.47 0.23 20.79
CA GLY A 27 3.78 -1.03 20.12
C GLY A 27 2.65 -1.61 19.24
N HIS A 28 1.56 -0.88 19.05
CA HIS A 28 0.43 -1.35 18.25
C HIS A 28 0.63 -1.09 16.76
N ARG A 29 0.66 -2.18 15.97
CA ARG A 29 0.76 -2.12 14.51
C ARG A 29 -0.62 -1.96 13.87
N LYS A 30 -1.00 -0.73 13.61
CA LYS A 30 -2.27 -0.35 12.95
C LYS A 30 -2.09 1.01 12.27
N ASN A 31 -2.87 1.29 11.22
CA ASN A 31 -2.95 2.61 10.60
C ASN A 31 -3.42 3.65 11.65
N GLY A 32 -2.80 4.81 11.65
CA GLY A 32 -2.97 5.84 12.67
C GLY A 32 -2.13 5.62 13.94
N MET A 33 -1.34 4.54 14.01
CA MET A 33 -0.49 4.22 15.15
C MET A 33 1.01 4.24 14.82
N VAL A 34 1.38 4.60 13.61
CA VAL A 34 2.79 4.78 13.20
C VAL A 34 3.21 6.20 13.58
N LEU A 35 4.14 6.32 14.51
CA LEU A 35 4.66 7.62 14.95
C LEU A 35 5.63 8.20 13.92
N CYS A 36 6.53 7.36 13.42
CA CYS A 36 7.47 7.72 12.36
C CYS A 36 8.04 6.46 11.68
N ARG A 37 8.65 6.68 10.53
CA ARG A 37 9.43 5.68 9.80
C ARG A 37 10.85 6.21 9.59
N SER A 38 11.85 5.44 9.97
CA SER A 38 13.28 5.71 9.75
C SER A 38 13.89 4.79 8.69
N LEU A 39 13.11 3.81 8.24
CA LEU A 39 13.51 2.82 7.25
C LEU A 39 12.40 2.65 6.22
N LEU A 40 12.71 2.88 4.96
CA LEU A 40 11.86 2.49 3.86
C LEU A 40 11.97 0.98 3.66
N THR A 41 10.83 0.30 3.57
CA THR A 41 10.78 -1.16 3.42
C THR A 41 9.84 -1.53 2.30
N LEU A 42 10.37 -2.14 1.23
CA LEU A 42 9.63 -2.48 0.03
C LEU A 42 9.66 -3.99 -0.22
N ASP A 43 8.50 -4.61 -0.36
CA ASP A 43 8.33 -6.05 -0.63
C ASP A 43 8.26 -6.26 -2.16
N MET A 44 9.31 -6.82 -2.72
CA MET A 44 9.46 -7.05 -4.16
C MET A 44 9.05 -8.49 -4.48
N ASP A 45 7.81 -8.68 -4.87
CA ASP A 45 7.24 -9.99 -5.18
C ASP A 45 7.40 -10.40 -6.65
N TYR A 46 7.81 -9.45 -7.52
CA TYR A 46 7.90 -9.62 -8.97
C TYR A 46 9.27 -9.22 -9.52
N GLY A 47 10.34 -9.44 -8.74
CA GLY A 47 11.71 -9.09 -9.14
C GLY A 47 12.20 -9.88 -10.36
N THR A 48 13.10 -9.25 -11.13
CA THR A 48 13.85 -9.88 -12.21
C THR A 48 15.17 -10.48 -11.70
N PRO A 49 15.77 -11.45 -12.37
CA PRO A 49 17.05 -12.01 -11.96
C PRO A 49 18.17 -10.96 -11.77
N ASP A 50 18.14 -9.90 -12.57
CA ASP A 50 19.17 -8.86 -12.59
C ASP A 50 18.82 -7.65 -11.71
N ILE A 51 17.71 -7.69 -10.97
CA ILE A 51 17.18 -6.54 -10.24
C ILE A 51 18.15 -5.91 -9.24
N TRP A 52 19.00 -6.72 -8.59
CA TRP A 52 20.01 -6.18 -7.69
C TRP A 52 21.05 -5.34 -8.42
N ASP A 53 21.51 -5.82 -9.57
CA ASP A 53 22.50 -5.11 -10.38
C ASP A 53 21.89 -3.83 -10.99
N GLU A 54 20.61 -3.88 -11.38
CA GLU A 54 19.88 -2.71 -11.85
C GLU A 54 19.74 -1.65 -10.75
N ILE A 55 19.32 -2.03 -9.52
CA ILE A 55 19.24 -1.10 -8.40
C ILE A 55 20.59 -0.44 -8.12
N THR A 56 21.67 -1.22 -8.04
CA THR A 56 22.99 -0.69 -7.70
C THR A 56 23.68 0.06 -8.83
N LEU A 57 23.24 -0.13 -10.07
CA LEU A 57 23.72 0.62 -11.22
C LEU A 57 23.10 2.02 -11.30
N PHE A 58 21.82 2.15 -10.96
CA PHE A 58 21.07 3.40 -11.15
C PHE A 58 20.90 4.22 -9.86
N HIS A 59 21.14 3.62 -8.70
CA HIS A 59 20.98 4.27 -7.41
C HIS A 59 22.22 4.09 -6.54
N ASP A 60 22.62 5.14 -5.86
CA ASP A 60 23.81 5.18 -5.00
C ASP A 60 23.47 5.27 -3.49
N PHE A 61 22.19 5.16 -3.14
CA PHE A 61 21.78 5.17 -1.74
C PHE A 61 22.20 3.88 -1.02
N LYS A 62 22.42 3.99 0.29
CA LYS A 62 22.63 2.85 1.17
C LYS A 62 21.38 1.98 1.19
N CYS A 63 21.55 0.68 0.92
CA CYS A 63 20.45 -0.25 1.00
C CYS A 63 20.90 -1.68 1.28
N CYS A 64 19.95 -2.52 1.63
CA CYS A 64 20.16 -3.97 1.59
C CYS A 64 18.92 -4.68 1.06
N VAL A 65 19.13 -5.85 0.49
CA VAL A 65 18.05 -6.76 0.11
C VAL A 65 18.25 -8.11 0.78
N TYR A 66 17.12 -8.75 1.13
CA TYR A 66 17.12 -10.15 1.51
C TYR A 66 15.94 -10.88 0.88
N SER A 67 16.15 -12.18 0.62
CA SER A 67 15.14 -13.02 -0.01
C SER A 67 14.03 -13.42 0.97
N THR A 68 12.81 -13.54 0.44
CA THR A 68 11.66 -14.09 1.17
C THR A 68 11.60 -15.61 1.03
N HIS A 69 10.75 -16.27 1.81
CA HIS A 69 10.67 -17.74 1.87
C HIS A 69 10.40 -18.43 0.53
N LYS A 70 9.77 -17.76 -0.42
CA LYS A 70 9.40 -18.29 -1.74
C LYS A 70 10.35 -17.87 -2.86
N HIS A 71 11.43 -17.21 -2.53
CA HIS A 71 12.42 -16.77 -3.51
C HIS A 71 13.02 -17.94 -4.30
N THR A 72 13.25 -17.71 -5.59
CA THR A 72 14.11 -18.51 -6.45
C THR A 72 14.94 -17.57 -7.33
N PRO A 73 16.11 -18.01 -7.84
CA PRO A 73 16.93 -17.17 -8.73
C PRO A 73 16.18 -16.70 -9.99
N GLU A 74 15.30 -17.56 -10.55
CA GLU A 74 14.54 -17.27 -11.77
C GLU A 74 13.35 -16.31 -11.49
N HIS A 75 12.85 -16.33 -10.26
CA HIS A 75 11.74 -15.49 -9.80
C HIS A 75 12.09 -14.89 -8.43
N PRO A 76 12.95 -13.86 -8.39
CA PRO A 76 13.38 -13.23 -7.17
C PRO A 76 12.21 -12.62 -6.40
N ARG A 77 12.16 -12.94 -5.12
CA ARG A 77 11.24 -12.33 -4.15
C ARG A 77 12.06 -11.78 -3.01
N LEU A 78 12.21 -10.47 -3.00
CA LEU A 78 13.17 -9.77 -2.15
C LEU A 78 12.46 -8.73 -1.30
N ARG A 79 13.07 -8.35 -0.20
CA ARG A 79 12.74 -7.14 0.56
C ARG A 79 13.89 -6.17 0.47
N LEU A 80 13.58 -5.00 -0.04
CA LEU A 80 14.50 -3.89 -0.14
C LEU A 80 14.32 -2.99 1.08
N LEU A 81 15.41 -2.73 1.78
CA LEU A 81 15.47 -1.86 2.96
C LEU A 81 16.41 -0.70 2.67
N ILE A 82 15.92 0.53 2.85
CA ILE A 82 16.67 1.75 2.60
C ILE A 82 16.56 2.65 3.84
N PRO A 83 17.67 2.94 4.55
CA PRO A 83 17.66 3.87 5.68
C PRO A 83 17.39 5.30 5.18
N LEU A 84 16.59 6.02 5.94
CA LEU A 84 16.20 7.39 5.64
C LEU A 84 17.08 8.39 6.41
N LYS A 85 17.50 9.46 5.77
CA LYS A 85 18.30 10.56 6.32
C LYS A 85 17.59 11.29 7.48
N ARG A 86 16.26 11.33 7.45
CA ARG A 86 15.39 11.77 8.54
C ARG A 86 14.21 10.83 8.72
N GLU A 87 13.63 10.87 9.90
CA GLU A 87 12.34 10.22 10.13
C GLU A 87 11.24 10.92 9.33
N ILE A 88 10.31 10.12 8.80
CA ILE A 88 9.13 10.60 8.08
C ILE A 88 7.85 10.16 8.80
N SER A 89 6.79 10.92 8.62
CA SER A 89 5.48 10.65 9.20
C SER A 89 4.78 9.46 8.54
N GLU A 90 3.69 9.00 9.14
CA GLU A 90 2.81 7.98 8.56
C GLU A 90 2.23 8.45 7.21
N GLU A 91 1.97 9.75 7.05
CA GLU A 91 1.40 10.36 5.83
C GLU A 91 2.43 10.52 4.72
N GLU A 92 3.69 10.88 5.05
CA GLU A 92 4.78 11.00 4.07
C GLU A 92 5.20 9.64 3.50
N TYR A 93 5.11 8.58 4.30
CA TYR A 93 5.65 7.25 3.94
C TYR A 93 5.12 6.74 2.59
N PRO A 94 3.82 6.69 2.30
CA PRO A 94 3.33 6.18 1.02
C PRO A 94 3.77 7.03 -0.17
N ALA A 95 3.90 8.34 -0.03
CA ALA A 95 4.37 9.22 -1.10
C ALA A 95 5.84 8.96 -1.43
N VAL A 96 6.72 8.93 -0.42
CA VAL A 96 8.14 8.60 -0.60
C VAL A 96 8.32 7.19 -1.15
N ALA A 97 7.64 6.20 -0.57
CA ALA A 97 7.77 4.79 -0.96
C ALA A 97 7.35 4.54 -2.42
N ARG A 98 6.27 5.18 -2.87
CA ARG A 98 5.79 5.07 -4.25
C ARG A 98 6.69 5.78 -5.25
N MET A 99 7.28 6.91 -4.90
CA MET A 99 8.21 7.60 -5.78
C MET A 99 9.50 6.81 -5.95
N VAL A 100 10.08 6.28 -4.87
CA VAL A 100 11.24 5.37 -4.94
C VAL A 100 10.91 4.13 -5.78
N ALA A 101 9.75 3.52 -5.53
CA ALA A 101 9.33 2.36 -6.30
C ALA A 101 9.11 2.67 -7.79
N LYS A 102 8.64 3.87 -8.13
CA LYS A 102 8.49 4.33 -9.53
C LYS A 102 9.84 4.36 -10.24
N GLU A 103 10.88 4.87 -9.59
CA GLU A 103 12.21 4.96 -10.18
C GLU A 103 12.88 3.60 -10.38
N ILE A 104 12.64 2.65 -9.47
CA ILE A 104 13.17 1.28 -9.58
C ILE A 104 12.34 0.44 -10.57
N GLY A 105 11.03 0.68 -10.59
CA GLY A 105 10.05 -0.10 -11.37
C GLY A 105 8.88 -0.51 -10.48
N ILE A 106 7.83 0.30 -10.42
CA ILE A 106 6.72 0.14 -9.45
C ILE A 106 5.99 -1.20 -9.57
N ASP A 107 5.97 -1.80 -10.76
CA ASP A 107 5.35 -3.12 -11.01
C ASP A 107 6.12 -4.30 -10.41
N LEU A 108 7.33 -4.09 -9.91
CA LEU A 108 8.13 -5.12 -9.23
C LEU A 108 7.68 -5.35 -7.78
N PHE A 109 6.95 -4.40 -7.19
CA PHE A 109 6.61 -4.39 -5.77
C PHE A 109 5.17 -4.83 -5.49
N ASP A 110 4.94 -5.41 -4.32
CA ASP A 110 3.59 -5.64 -3.77
C ASP A 110 2.95 -4.29 -3.42
N ASP A 111 1.75 -4.03 -3.93
CA ASP A 111 1.02 -2.77 -3.73
C ASP A 111 0.72 -2.46 -2.25
N THR A 112 0.68 -3.46 -1.38
CA THR A 112 0.49 -3.29 0.06
C THR A 112 1.76 -2.81 0.80
N THR A 113 2.91 -2.78 0.11
CA THR A 113 4.19 -2.34 0.71
C THR A 113 4.21 -0.85 1.05
N TYR A 114 3.32 -0.07 0.42
CA TYR A 114 3.23 1.38 0.63
C TYR A 114 2.44 1.78 1.89
N GLU A 115 1.92 0.83 2.64
CA GLU A 115 1.30 1.08 3.94
C GLU A 115 2.37 1.32 5.00
N ALA A 116 2.32 2.47 5.72
CA ALA A 116 3.29 2.80 6.75
C ALA A 116 3.34 1.76 7.89
N SER A 117 2.22 1.10 8.18
CA SER A 117 2.11 0.03 9.18
C SER A 117 2.51 -1.36 8.67
N ARG A 118 3.02 -1.48 7.41
CA ARG A 118 3.35 -2.78 6.82
C ARG A 118 4.41 -3.53 7.62
N LEU A 119 4.09 -4.78 7.96
CA LEU A 119 5.02 -5.69 8.63
C LEU A 119 5.92 -6.36 7.59
N MET A 120 7.22 -6.31 7.82
CA MET A 120 8.21 -7.10 7.11
C MET A 120 8.59 -8.29 7.97
N TYR A 121 8.34 -9.51 7.47
CA TYR A 121 8.77 -10.72 8.16
C TYR A 121 10.28 -10.89 8.12
N TRP A 122 10.85 -11.46 9.18
CA TRP A 122 12.27 -11.82 9.21
C TRP A 122 12.63 -12.71 8.01
N PRO A 123 13.89 -12.65 7.54
CA PRO A 123 14.35 -13.51 6.47
C PRO A 123 14.18 -14.98 6.83
N SER A 124 13.66 -15.74 5.92
CA SER A 124 13.52 -17.20 6.05
C SER A 124 13.64 -17.86 4.68
N THR A 125 14.18 -19.07 4.65
CA THR A 125 14.26 -19.89 3.44
C THR A 125 13.88 -21.33 3.75
N SER A 126 13.35 -22.05 2.76
CA SER A 126 13.11 -23.49 2.90
C SER A 126 14.42 -24.26 2.84
N ALA A 127 14.45 -25.49 3.39
CA ALA A 127 15.66 -26.32 3.42
C ALA A 127 16.31 -26.56 2.04
N ASN A 128 15.49 -26.52 0.97
CA ASN A 128 15.93 -26.66 -0.41
C ASN A 128 15.84 -25.33 -1.18
N GLY A 129 15.65 -24.21 -0.47
CA GLY A 129 15.61 -22.88 -1.07
C GLY A 129 16.99 -22.25 -1.11
N GLU A 130 17.09 -21.17 -1.85
CA GLU A 130 18.26 -20.33 -1.91
C GLU A 130 18.03 -19.06 -1.10
N PHE A 131 19.02 -18.68 -0.30
CA PHE A 131 18.99 -17.43 0.45
C PHE A 131 19.85 -16.40 -0.27
N PHE A 132 19.22 -15.27 -0.60
CA PHE A 132 19.90 -14.15 -1.24
C PHE A 132 19.96 -12.97 -0.27
N TYR A 133 21.15 -12.40 -0.10
CA TYR A 133 21.39 -11.22 0.73
C TYR A 133 22.50 -10.39 0.12
N LYS A 134 22.24 -9.10 -0.08
CA LYS A 134 23.21 -8.15 -0.60
C LYS A 134 23.08 -6.81 0.14
N VAL A 135 24.19 -6.09 0.19
CA VAL A 135 24.27 -4.75 0.79
C VAL A 135 25.00 -3.82 -0.18
N GLN A 136 24.49 -2.62 -0.33
CA GLN A 136 25.19 -1.50 -0.95
C GLN A 136 25.43 -0.46 0.13
N ASP A 137 26.66 0.03 0.24
CA ASP A 137 26.99 1.21 1.03
C ASP A 137 26.75 2.47 0.19
N GLY A 138 26.44 3.59 0.86
CA GLY A 138 26.10 4.85 0.19
C GLY A 138 25.54 5.86 1.17
N ALA A 139 24.95 6.92 0.65
CA ALA A 139 24.21 7.89 1.46
C ALA A 139 22.87 7.32 1.92
N GLU A 140 22.38 7.76 3.08
CA GLU A 140 21.00 7.54 3.46
C GLU A 140 20.06 8.30 2.50
N LEU A 141 18.93 7.70 2.16
CA LEU A 141 17.98 8.28 1.22
C LEU A 141 17.36 9.56 1.82
N ASP A 142 17.44 10.66 1.08
CA ASP A 142 16.81 11.94 1.46
C ASP A 142 15.33 11.93 1.07
N PRO A 143 14.38 11.79 2.03
CA PRO A 143 12.97 11.74 1.69
C PRO A 143 12.44 13.06 1.11
N ASP A 144 13.08 14.21 1.42
CA ASP A 144 12.66 15.51 0.92
C ASP A 144 12.90 15.65 -0.59
N GLU A 145 13.96 15.02 -1.10
CA GLU A 145 14.21 14.94 -2.53
C GLU A 145 13.03 14.24 -3.24
N TYR A 146 12.60 13.10 -2.75
CA TYR A 146 11.48 12.33 -3.34
C TYR A 146 10.12 13.02 -3.17
N LEU A 147 9.88 13.70 -2.06
CA LEU A 147 8.67 14.51 -1.87
C LEU A 147 8.64 15.73 -2.83
N SER A 148 9.81 16.29 -3.18
CA SER A 148 9.90 17.42 -4.11
C SER A 148 9.54 17.08 -5.57
N HIS A 149 9.42 15.79 -5.90
CA HIS A 149 8.97 15.36 -7.23
C HIS A 149 7.46 15.52 -7.43
N TYR A 150 6.71 15.84 -6.38
CA TYR A 150 5.28 16.15 -6.45
C TYR A 150 5.05 17.66 -6.42
N ASP A 151 4.06 18.14 -7.13
CA ASP A 151 3.55 19.50 -6.97
C ASP A 151 2.90 19.68 -5.60
N ASP A 152 2.13 18.67 -5.17
CA ASP A 152 1.58 18.50 -3.82
C ASP A 152 1.58 17.02 -3.46
N TRP A 153 2.49 16.60 -2.58
CA TRP A 153 2.57 15.19 -2.14
C TRP A 153 1.41 14.76 -1.23
N HIS A 154 0.61 15.69 -0.69
CA HIS A 154 -0.62 15.35 0.06
C HIS A 154 -1.75 14.90 -0.87
N ASP A 155 -1.70 15.25 -2.15
CA ASP A 155 -2.67 14.78 -3.12
C ASP A 155 -2.35 13.35 -3.55
N ALA A 156 -2.96 12.39 -2.86
CA ALA A 156 -2.78 10.96 -3.14
C ALA A 156 -3.20 10.54 -4.57
N SER A 157 -3.97 11.36 -5.30
CA SER A 157 -4.36 11.07 -6.67
C SER A 157 -3.20 11.21 -7.66
N THR A 158 -2.15 11.93 -7.27
CA THR A 158 -0.93 12.15 -8.06
C THR A 158 0.14 11.07 -7.82
N TRP A 159 -0.06 10.21 -6.81
CA TRP A 159 0.94 9.20 -6.45
C TRP A 159 1.08 8.13 -7.54
N PRO A 160 2.30 7.68 -7.81
CA PRO A 160 2.52 6.56 -8.73
C PRO A 160 1.75 5.31 -8.29
N VAL A 161 1.15 4.63 -9.26
CA VAL A 161 0.42 3.37 -9.05
C VAL A 161 0.93 2.29 -9.99
N SER A 162 0.92 1.04 -9.56
CA SER A 162 1.26 -0.09 -10.40
C SER A 162 0.21 -0.31 -11.51
N SER A 163 0.59 -1.00 -12.57
CA SER A 163 -0.34 -1.42 -13.63
C SER A 163 -1.48 -2.27 -13.05
N ARG A 164 -1.19 -3.16 -12.11
CA ARG A 164 -2.17 -3.99 -11.41
C ARG A 164 -3.18 -3.17 -10.63
N GLN A 165 -2.73 -2.13 -9.91
CA GLN A 165 -3.60 -1.24 -9.16
C GLN A 165 -4.46 -0.39 -10.10
N SER A 166 -3.90 0.08 -11.21
CA SER A 166 -4.63 0.81 -12.25
C SER A 166 -5.74 -0.06 -12.87
N GLU A 167 -5.47 -1.33 -13.15
CA GLU A 167 -6.47 -2.27 -13.67
C GLU A 167 -7.60 -2.52 -12.66
N VAL A 168 -7.28 -2.69 -11.38
CA VAL A 168 -8.29 -2.85 -10.33
C VAL A 168 -9.17 -1.62 -10.20
N VAL A 169 -8.60 -0.41 -10.26
CA VAL A 169 -9.36 0.84 -10.24
C VAL A 169 -10.24 0.96 -11.48
N GLN A 170 -9.70 0.71 -12.67
CA GLN A 170 -10.47 0.72 -13.91
C GLN A 170 -11.60 -0.33 -13.91
N HIS A 171 -11.30 -1.54 -13.41
CA HIS A 171 -12.31 -2.58 -13.27
C HIS A 171 -13.37 -2.25 -12.21
N SER A 172 -12.98 -1.59 -11.13
CA SER A 172 -13.90 -1.08 -10.12
C SER A 172 -14.78 0.05 -10.66
N ILE A 173 -14.22 0.96 -11.45
CA ILE A 173 -14.96 2.02 -12.14
C ILE A 173 -15.92 1.41 -13.17
N ALA A 174 -15.47 0.42 -13.95
CA ALA A 174 -16.30 -0.31 -14.89
C ALA A 174 -17.38 -1.16 -14.21
N GLN A 175 -17.11 -1.70 -13.02
CA GLN A 175 -18.09 -2.44 -12.20
C GLN A 175 -18.95 -1.53 -11.31
N GLN A 176 -18.60 -0.27 -11.12
CA GLN A 176 -19.52 0.80 -10.69
C GLN A 176 -20.48 1.20 -11.83
N ALA A 177 -20.60 0.32 -12.84
CA ALA A 177 -21.68 0.34 -13.78
C ALA A 177 -22.99 0.59 -13.02
N ASP A 178 -23.70 1.61 -13.48
CA ASP A 178 -24.99 2.09 -13.08
C ASP A 178 -25.64 1.31 -11.93
N PRO A 179 -25.78 1.90 -10.72
CA PRO A 179 -26.40 1.23 -9.57
C PRO A 179 -27.75 0.58 -9.91
N LEU A 180 -28.43 1.08 -10.94
CA LEU A 180 -29.68 0.55 -11.44
C LEU A 180 -29.55 -0.87 -12.04
N THR A 181 -28.38 -1.25 -12.51
CA THR A 181 -28.12 -2.57 -13.11
C THR A 181 -27.67 -3.63 -12.09
N LYS A 182 -27.37 -3.23 -10.84
CA LYS A 182 -26.95 -4.17 -9.80
C LYS A 182 -28.07 -5.17 -9.47
N PRO A 183 -27.78 -6.48 -9.37
CA PRO A 183 -28.75 -7.46 -8.89
C PRO A 183 -28.99 -7.30 -7.39
N GLY A 184 -30.15 -7.81 -6.93
CA GLY A 184 -30.52 -7.86 -5.51
C GLY A 184 -31.11 -6.56 -4.95
N VAL A 185 -31.10 -6.44 -3.62
CA VAL A 185 -31.79 -5.37 -2.88
C VAL A 185 -31.27 -3.98 -3.24
N VAL A 186 -29.96 -3.81 -3.42
CA VAL A 186 -29.36 -2.52 -3.79
C VAL A 186 -29.85 -2.03 -5.15
N GLY A 187 -29.84 -2.90 -6.15
CA GLY A 187 -30.34 -2.53 -7.48
C GLY A 187 -31.87 -2.28 -7.50
N ALA A 188 -32.63 -3.06 -6.72
CA ALA A 188 -34.06 -2.84 -6.56
C ALA A 188 -34.36 -1.48 -5.92
N PHE A 189 -33.61 -1.12 -4.87
CA PHE A 189 -33.73 0.17 -4.20
C PHE A 189 -33.39 1.34 -5.14
N CYS A 190 -32.25 1.28 -5.85
CA CYS A 190 -31.83 2.31 -6.79
C CYS A 190 -32.77 2.49 -7.99
N ARG A 191 -33.53 1.45 -8.37
CA ARG A 191 -34.56 1.56 -9.40
C ARG A 191 -35.89 2.13 -8.86
N ALA A 192 -36.15 1.98 -7.57
CA ALA A 192 -37.37 2.41 -6.92
C ALA A 192 -37.34 3.88 -6.46
N TYR A 193 -36.16 4.39 -6.14
CA TYR A 193 -35.99 5.72 -5.57
C TYR A 193 -34.84 6.47 -6.24
N THR A 194 -35.02 7.76 -6.49
CA THR A 194 -33.93 8.70 -6.71
C THR A 194 -33.18 8.97 -5.36
N VAL A 195 -32.03 9.60 -5.43
CA VAL A 195 -31.31 9.99 -4.21
C VAL A 195 -32.15 10.96 -3.36
N GLU A 196 -32.83 11.93 -3.98
CA GLU A 196 -33.72 12.88 -3.31
C GLU A 196 -34.86 12.17 -2.62
N GLU A 197 -35.61 11.34 -3.36
CA GLU A 197 -36.71 10.56 -2.81
C GLU A 197 -36.27 9.63 -1.66
N ALA A 198 -35.09 9.03 -1.76
CA ALA A 198 -34.57 8.18 -0.69
C ALA A 198 -34.22 8.98 0.56
N ILE A 199 -33.63 10.17 0.41
CA ILE A 199 -33.32 11.04 1.54
C ILE A 199 -34.61 11.55 2.18
N ASP A 200 -35.54 12.03 1.42
CA ASP A 200 -36.81 12.52 1.91
C ASP A 200 -37.65 11.44 2.62
N ALA A 201 -37.64 10.22 2.09
CA ALA A 201 -38.39 9.11 2.66
C ALA A 201 -37.78 8.47 3.89
N PHE A 202 -36.42 8.39 3.96
CA PHE A 202 -35.73 7.56 4.95
C PHE A 202 -34.70 8.32 5.80
N LEU A 203 -34.23 9.48 5.36
CA LEU A 203 -33.13 10.22 5.99
C LEU A 203 -33.44 11.70 6.20
N SER A 204 -34.66 12.17 5.98
CA SER A 204 -35.05 13.57 6.12
C SER A 204 -34.87 14.14 7.53
N GLU A 205 -34.85 13.27 8.54
CA GLU A 205 -34.55 13.68 9.95
C GLU A 205 -33.04 13.91 10.20
N VAL A 206 -32.18 13.45 9.27
CA VAL A 206 -30.72 13.47 9.42
C VAL A 206 -30.05 14.36 8.39
N TYR A 207 -30.66 14.51 7.20
CA TYR A 207 -30.09 15.27 6.10
C TYR A 207 -31.10 16.32 5.58
N ALA A 208 -30.59 17.51 5.30
CA ALA A 208 -31.35 18.58 4.65
C ALA A 208 -30.67 18.99 3.33
N PRO A 209 -31.46 19.52 2.34
CA PRO A 209 -30.90 20.08 1.13
C PRO A 209 -29.93 21.23 1.47
N SER A 210 -28.69 21.12 0.97
CA SER A 210 -27.70 22.19 1.12
C SER A 210 -28.07 23.40 0.26
N ALA A 211 -27.90 24.60 0.80
CA ALA A 211 -28.08 25.86 0.06
C ALA A 211 -27.04 26.05 -1.06
N MET A 212 -25.99 25.21 -1.12
CA MET A 212 -24.92 25.25 -2.11
C MET A 212 -24.90 23.95 -2.96
N ASN A 213 -25.20 24.09 -4.24
CA ASN A 213 -24.93 23.09 -5.31
C ASN A 213 -25.62 21.73 -5.21
N GLY A 214 -26.83 21.62 -4.66
CA GLY A 214 -27.63 20.40 -4.71
C GLY A 214 -27.01 19.21 -3.93
N ARG A 215 -26.23 19.47 -2.90
CA ARG A 215 -25.74 18.48 -1.94
C ARG A 215 -26.63 18.42 -0.72
N TYR A 216 -26.74 17.26 -0.10
CA TYR A 216 -27.39 17.09 1.19
C TYR A 216 -26.33 17.15 2.31
N ASP A 217 -26.58 18.00 3.30
CA ASP A 217 -25.70 18.14 4.47
C ASP A 217 -26.29 17.39 5.67
N TYR A 218 -25.40 16.86 6.51
CA TYR A 218 -25.77 16.20 7.75
C TYR A 218 -26.33 17.23 8.75
N ILE A 219 -27.50 16.96 9.28
CA ILE A 219 -28.12 17.74 10.35
C ILE A 219 -27.83 17.04 11.68
N PRO A 220 -27.08 17.65 12.61
CA PRO A 220 -26.86 17.07 13.93
C PRO A 220 -28.21 16.91 14.66
N ALA A 221 -28.38 15.79 15.37
CA ALA A 221 -29.61 15.44 16.09
C ALA A 221 -30.03 16.47 17.17
N ASP A 222 -29.08 17.32 17.62
CA ASP A 222 -29.29 18.31 18.70
C ASP A 222 -29.56 19.74 18.19
N SER A 223 -29.87 19.94 16.90
CA SER A 223 -30.10 21.24 16.29
C SER A 223 -31.58 21.63 16.15
N SER A 224 -32.47 21.07 16.99
CA SER A 224 -33.90 21.45 17.11
C SER A 224 -34.16 22.28 18.37
#